data_e907b9fb2c49c835865964fcfda90bc6
#
_entry.id   e907b9fb2c49c835865964fcfda90bc6
#
_cell.length_a   1.000
_cell.length_b   1.000
_cell.length_c   1.000
_cell.angle_alpha   90.00
_cell.angle_beta   90.00
_cell.angle_gamma   90.00
#
_symmetry.space_group_name_H-M   'P 1'
#
loop_
_entity.id
_entity.type
_entity.pdbx_description
1 polymer ?
#
loop_
_entity_poly.entity_id
_entity_poly.type
_entity_poly.pdbx_seq_one_letter_code
_entity_poly.pdbx_strand_id
1 'polypeptide(L)'
;DASNGKKLIAEIEKETEINIEVINGEKEAKIIASTDLSKLIDGKKSYLYVDVGGGSTEFTVFSKGKLLCSKSFKIGTVRLLNNNTDNKIIWKEIKTWISVHTKGLKKMALIGSGGNINKIFKMSNQRPEKPLSYIYMNAHYQFLKKMTYEERISELGLNQDRADVIIPATKIYLSAMKWSKSKKIYVPKIGLSDGIVKSLYHGII
;
A
#
# COMPACT_ATOMS: atom_id res chain seq x y z
N ASP A 1 10.16 5.52 -11.59
CA ASP A 1 9.99 7.00 -11.44
C ASP A 1 11.34 7.76 -11.30
N ALA A 2 12.46 7.08 -11.04
CA ALA A 2 13.77 7.72 -10.92
C ALA A 2 14.29 8.15 -12.31
N SER A 3 14.81 9.38 -12.41
CA SER A 3 15.34 9.93 -13.67
C SER A 3 16.53 9.14 -14.22
N ASN A 4 17.28 8.47 -13.34
CA ASN A 4 18.44 7.63 -13.65
C ASN A 4 18.11 6.13 -13.75
N GLY A 5 16.83 5.71 -13.69
CA GLY A 5 16.45 4.30 -13.62
C GLY A 5 17.00 3.45 -14.76
N LYS A 6 16.93 3.93 -15.99
CA LYS A 6 17.49 3.20 -17.16
C LYS A 6 19.01 3.01 -17.06
N LYS A 7 19.74 4.04 -16.59
CA LYS A 7 21.19 3.95 -16.41
C LYS A 7 21.54 2.93 -15.33
N LEU A 8 20.85 2.96 -14.20
CA LEU A 8 21.06 2.03 -13.09
C LEU A 8 20.79 0.58 -13.50
N ILE A 9 19.72 0.31 -14.26
CA ILE A 9 19.41 -1.03 -14.78
C ILE A 9 20.55 -1.54 -15.66
N ALA A 10 21.02 -0.72 -16.61
CA ALA A 10 22.11 -1.11 -17.51
C ALA A 10 23.43 -1.36 -16.75
N GLU A 11 23.71 -0.60 -15.69
CA GLU A 11 24.87 -0.82 -14.83
C GLU A 11 24.76 -2.16 -14.07
N ILE A 12 23.60 -2.46 -13.49
CA ILE A 12 23.36 -3.71 -12.76
C ILE A 12 23.45 -4.91 -13.71
N GLU A 13 22.82 -4.84 -14.88
CA GLU A 13 22.91 -5.93 -15.89
C GLU A 13 24.36 -6.20 -16.29
N LYS A 14 25.14 -5.14 -16.52
CA LYS A 14 26.56 -5.26 -16.89
C LYS A 14 27.42 -5.90 -15.80
N GLU A 15 27.14 -5.56 -14.53
CA GLU A 15 27.97 -6.01 -13.40
C GLU A 15 27.56 -7.39 -12.86
N THR A 16 26.29 -7.75 -12.99
CA THR A 16 25.73 -8.94 -12.33
C THR A 16 25.09 -9.96 -13.27
N GLU A 17 24.95 -9.64 -14.55
CA GLU A 17 24.22 -10.41 -15.56
C GLU A 17 22.72 -10.65 -15.20
N ILE A 18 22.20 -9.88 -14.21
CA ILE A 18 20.80 -9.96 -13.79
C ILE A 18 19.97 -9.03 -14.66
N ASN A 19 19.00 -9.60 -15.37
CA ASN A 19 18.04 -8.83 -16.15
C ASN A 19 16.94 -8.26 -15.25
N ILE A 20 16.75 -6.93 -15.28
CA ILE A 20 15.75 -6.21 -14.48
C ILE A 20 14.62 -5.74 -15.39
N GLU A 21 13.43 -6.30 -15.18
CA GLU A 21 12.21 -5.85 -15.85
C GLU A 21 11.50 -4.76 -15.05
N VAL A 22 11.22 -3.62 -15.69
CA VAL A 22 10.34 -2.59 -15.11
C VAL A 22 8.89 -2.91 -15.47
N ILE A 23 8.11 -3.31 -14.49
CA ILE A 23 6.70 -3.59 -14.66
C ILE A 23 5.84 -2.34 -14.42
N ASN A 24 4.69 -2.27 -15.08
CA ASN A 24 3.69 -1.23 -14.82
C ASN A 24 2.73 -1.66 -13.71
N GLY A 25 1.96 -0.70 -13.17
CA GLY A 25 1.02 -0.97 -12.08
C GLY A 25 -0.09 -1.97 -12.43
N GLU A 26 -0.41 -2.18 -13.71
CA GLU A 26 -1.39 -3.19 -14.13
C GLU A 26 -0.81 -4.60 -14.01
N LYS A 27 0.44 -4.81 -14.45
CA LYS A 27 1.16 -6.09 -14.30
C LYS A 27 1.38 -6.39 -12.82
N GLU A 28 1.78 -5.38 -12.04
CA GLU A 28 1.91 -5.48 -10.58
C GLU A 28 0.60 -5.92 -9.91
N ALA A 29 -0.53 -5.28 -10.24
CA ALA A 29 -1.84 -5.64 -9.70
C ALA A 29 -2.26 -7.07 -10.07
N LYS A 30 -1.96 -7.55 -11.27
CA LYS A 30 -2.23 -8.93 -11.70
C LYS A 30 -1.39 -9.93 -10.90
N ILE A 31 -0.12 -9.63 -10.68
CA ILE A 31 0.78 -10.47 -9.88
C ILE A 31 0.28 -10.55 -8.43
N ILE A 32 -0.09 -9.41 -7.84
CA ILE A 32 -0.65 -9.37 -6.49
C ILE A 32 -1.97 -10.16 -6.41
N ALA A 33 -2.83 -10.05 -7.42
CA ALA A 33 -4.08 -10.81 -7.49
C ALA A 33 -3.86 -12.34 -7.56
N SER A 34 -2.72 -12.80 -8.05
CA SER A 34 -2.34 -14.21 -8.08
C SER A 34 -1.83 -14.74 -6.75
N THR A 35 -1.59 -13.88 -5.75
CA THR A 35 -1.13 -14.28 -4.41
C THR A 35 -2.22 -14.99 -3.61
N ASP A 36 -1.87 -15.48 -2.42
CA ASP A 36 -2.82 -16.02 -1.44
C ASP A 36 -3.83 -14.99 -0.88
N LEU A 37 -3.87 -13.78 -1.43
CA LEU A 37 -4.97 -12.84 -1.22
C LEU A 37 -6.33 -13.49 -1.54
N SER A 38 -6.37 -14.49 -2.42
CA SER A 38 -7.58 -15.29 -2.68
C SER A 38 -8.18 -15.92 -1.41
N LYS A 39 -7.36 -16.23 -0.40
CA LYS A 39 -7.83 -16.72 0.91
C LYS A 39 -8.49 -15.62 1.75
N LEU A 40 -8.10 -14.35 1.57
CA LEU A 40 -8.70 -13.18 2.22
C LEU A 40 -9.88 -12.64 1.41
N ILE A 41 -9.81 -12.73 0.08
CA ILE A 41 -10.85 -12.26 -0.84
C ILE A 41 -11.92 -13.34 -0.96
N ASP A 42 -12.70 -13.49 0.11
CA ASP A 42 -13.81 -14.43 0.21
C ASP A 42 -14.98 -13.99 -0.66
N GLY A 43 -15.15 -14.09 -1.82
CA GLY A 43 -16.26 -13.70 -2.72
C GLY A 43 -17.51 -13.00 -2.12
N LYS A 44 -17.59 -12.87 -0.79
CA LYS A 44 -18.69 -12.28 -0.02
C LYS A 44 -18.50 -10.79 0.29
N LYS A 45 -17.27 -10.28 0.18
CA LYS A 45 -16.90 -8.89 0.48
C LYS A 45 -16.27 -8.24 -0.73
N SER A 46 -16.18 -6.92 -0.67
CA SER A 46 -15.39 -6.12 -1.61
C SER A 46 -14.18 -5.54 -0.88
N TYR A 47 -13.07 -5.42 -1.58
CA TYR A 47 -11.82 -4.97 -0.99
C TYR A 47 -11.20 -3.85 -1.83
N LEU A 48 -10.64 -2.88 -1.15
CA LEU A 48 -9.71 -1.91 -1.73
C LEU A 48 -8.31 -2.28 -1.25
N TYR A 49 -7.51 -2.85 -2.13
CA TYR A 49 -6.09 -3.08 -1.89
C TYR A 49 -5.33 -1.77 -2.09
N VAL A 50 -4.46 -1.45 -1.15
CA VAL A 50 -3.68 -0.22 -1.13
C VAL A 50 -2.24 -0.57 -0.82
N ASP A 51 -1.34 -0.37 -1.78
CA ASP A 51 0.10 -0.50 -1.60
C ASP A 51 0.74 0.89 -1.59
N VAL A 52 1.39 1.23 -0.49
CA VAL A 52 1.98 2.56 -0.30
C VAL A 52 3.48 2.48 -0.39
N GLY A 53 4.01 2.92 -1.53
CA GLY A 53 5.43 3.07 -1.79
C GLY A 53 5.97 4.46 -1.40
N GLY A 54 7.25 4.69 -1.72
CA GLY A 54 7.91 5.98 -1.51
C GLY A 54 7.46 7.05 -2.52
N GLY A 55 7.33 6.67 -3.79
CA GLY A 55 7.00 7.57 -4.90
C GLY A 55 5.56 7.52 -5.38
N SER A 56 4.91 6.36 -5.30
CA SER A 56 3.55 6.11 -5.76
C SER A 56 2.73 5.33 -4.74
N THR A 57 1.44 5.26 -4.97
CA THR A 57 0.50 4.40 -4.26
C THR A 57 -0.42 3.73 -5.26
N GLU A 58 -0.50 2.42 -5.18
CA GLU A 58 -1.34 1.58 -6.02
C GLU A 58 -2.66 1.29 -5.31
N PHE A 59 -3.76 1.51 -6.03
CA PHE A 59 -5.10 1.19 -5.56
C PHE A 59 -5.74 0.17 -6.48
N THR A 60 -6.20 -0.96 -5.92
CA THR A 60 -6.86 -2.02 -6.68
C THR A 60 -8.17 -2.42 -6.01
N VAL A 61 -9.25 -2.45 -6.78
CA VAL A 61 -10.58 -2.82 -6.28
C VAL A 61 -10.88 -4.27 -6.65
N PHE A 62 -11.22 -5.05 -5.64
CA PHE A 62 -11.70 -6.43 -5.80
C PHE A 62 -13.16 -6.53 -5.35
N SER A 63 -13.96 -7.29 -6.07
CA SER A 63 -15.31 -7.65 -5.67
C SER A 63 -15.66 -9.04 -6.17
N LYS A 64 -16.37 -9.80 -5.35
CA LYS A 64 -16.79 -11.19 -5.68
C LYS A 64 -15.60 -12.07 -6.13
N GLY A 65 -14.45 -11.90 -5.51
CA GLY A 65 -13.24 -12.65 -5.84
C GLY A 65 -12.51 -12.21 -7.12
N LYS A 66 -12.99 -11.17 -7.82
CA LYS A 66 -12.42 -10.70 -9.09
C LYS A 66 -11.83 -9.30 -8.95
N LEU A 67 -10.74 -9.05 -9.68
CA LEU A 67 -10.19 -7.72 -9.88
C LEU A 67 -11.15 -6.93 -10.77
N LEU A 68 -11.59 -5.75 -10.30
CA LEU A 68 -12.46 -4.85 -11.08
C LEU A 68 -11.65 -3.77 -11.81
N CYS A 69 -10.76 -3.09 -11.10
CA CYS A 69 -9.92 -2.04 -11.65
C CYS A 69 -8.70 -1.80 -10.76
N SER A 70 -7.65 -1.22 -11.34
CA SER A 70 -6.44 -0.80 -10.64
C SER A 70 -5.97 0.54 -11.19
N LYS A 71 -5.34 1.36 -10.35
CA LYS A 71 -4.70 2.61 -10.74
C LYS A 71 -3.57 2.96 -9.78
N SER A 72 -2.42 3.33 -10.35
CA SER A 72 -1.31 3.94 -9.62
C SER A 72 -1.45 5.47 -9.64
N PHE A 73 -1.19 6.09 -8.50
CA PHE A 73 -1.14 7.55 -8.36
C PHE A 73 0.24 7.97 -7.88
N LYS A 74 0.76 9.06 -8.42
CA LYS A 74 2.04 9.65 -8.03
C LYS A 74 1.96 10.34 -6.66
N ILE A 75 1.54 9.58 -5.65
CA ILE A 75 1.52 9.95 -4.24
C ILE A 75 2.17 8.81 -3.45
N GLY A 76 3.24 9.12 -2.75
CA GLY A 76 3.98 8.17 -1.93
C GLY A 76 4.58 8.87 -0.72
N THR A 77 5.11 8.11 0.18
CA THR A 77 5.56 8.62 1.49
C THR A 77 6.70 9.62 1.37
N VAL A 78 7.72 9.30 0.57
CA VAL A 78 8.87 10.19 0.32
C VAL A 78 8.46 11.42 -0.49
N ARG A 79 7.57 11.23 -1.48
CA ARG A 79 7.04 12.35 -2.27
C ARG A 79 6.26 13.34 -1.41
N LEU A 80 5.48 12.86 -0.42
CA LEU A 80 4.75 13.72 0.51
C LEU A 80 5.66 14.46 1.48
N LEU A 81 6.82 13.88 1.85
CA LEU A 81 7.81 14.58 2.68
C LEU A 81 8.51 15.70 1.92
N ASN A 82 8.91 15.44 0.67
CA ASN A 82 9.74 16.37 -0.11
C ASN A 82 8.91 17.50 -0.74
N ASN A 83 7.61 17.29 -0.97
CA ASN A 83 6.72 18.29 -1.53
C ASN A 83 5.92 18.95 -0.42
N ASN A 84 6.40 20.11 0.06
CA ASN A 84 5.70 21.00 1.00
C ASN A 84 4.37 21.58 0.42
N THR A 85 4.09 21.37 -0.84
CA THR A 85 2.83 21.72 -1.46
C THR A 85 1.84 20.59 -1.24
N ASP A 86 0.84 20.86 -0.42
CA ASP A 86 -0.41 20.08 -0.32
C ASP A 86 -0.94 19.91 -1.74
N ASN A 87 -0.63 18.81 -2.39
CA ASN A 87 -1.04 18.57 -3.76
C ASN A 87 -2.54 18.20 -3.77
N LYS A 88 -3.37 19.21 -3.49
CA LYS A 88 -4.84 19.08 -3.36
C LYS A 88 -5.47 18.41 -4.58
N ILE A 89 -4.84 18.57 -5.73
CA ILE A 89 -5.30 17.98 -6.99
C ILE A 89 -5.22 16.46 -6.93
N ILE A 90 -4.04 15.90 -6.60
CA ILE A 90 -3.87 14.44 -6.54
C ILE A 90 -4.76 13.80 -5.47
N TRP A 91 -4.92 14.44 -4.30
CA TRP A 91 -5.83 13.97 -3.26
C TRP A 91 -7.29 13.97 -3.73
N LYS A 92 -7.73 14.99 -4.49
CA LYS A 92 -9.06 15.06 -5.08
C LYS A 92 -9.26 13.97 -6.13
N GLU A 93 -8.27 13.73 -6.98
CA GLU A 93 -8.31 12.66 -7.98
C GLU A 93 -8.46 11.28 -7.33
N ILE A 94 -7.64 10.97 -6.33
CA ILE A 94 -7.70 9.70 -5.59
C ILE A 94 -9.06 9.54 -4.92
N LYS A 95 -9.54 10.58 -4.23
CA LYS A 95 -10.87 10.58 -3.61
C LYS A 95 -11.97 10.28 -4.62
N THR A 96 -11.94 10.94 -5.76
CA THR A 96 -12.93 10.75 -6.83
C THR A 96 -12.84 9.33 -7.37
N TRP A 97 -11.64 8.85 -7.68
CA TRP A 97 -11.43 7.50 -8.20
C TRP A 97 -11.94 6.44 -7.24
N ILE A 98 -11.54 6.50 -5.96
CA ILE A 98 -12.01 5.55 -4.94
C ILE A 98 -13.53 5.61 -4.82
N SER A 99 -14.12 6.81 -4.71
CA SER A 99 -15.56 6.97 -4.53
C SER A 99 -16.37 6.43 -5.71
N VAL A 100 -15.89 6.63 -6.93
CA VAL A 100 -16.54 6.10 -8.16
C VAL A 100 -16.48 4.59 -8.19
N HIS A 101 -15.29 4.01 -8.04
CA HIS A 101 -15.10 2.57 -8.22
C HIS A 101 -15.54 1.71 -7.03
N THR A 102 -15.79 2.32 -5.86
CA THR A 102 -16.36 1.62 -4.70
C THR A 102 -17.85 1.90 -4.49
N LYS A 103 -18.46 2.75 -5.34
CA LYS A 103 -19.89 3.08 -5.26
C LYS A 103 -20.75 1.82 -5.46
N GLY A 104 -21.68 1.59 -4.53
CA GLY A 104 -22.59 0.44 -4.58
C GLY A 104 -21.96 -0.89 -4.14
N LEU A 105 -20.65 -0.96 -3.92
CA LEU A 105 -20.02 -2.17 -3.39
C LEU A 105 -20.35 -2.33 -1.90
N LYS A 106 -20.75 -3.57 -1.52
CA LYS A 106 -21.16 -3.88 -0.15
C LYS A 106 -19.98 -4.44 0.65
N LYS A 107 -20.03 -4.23 1.97
CA LYS A 107 -19.07 -4.80 2.94
C LYS A 107 -17.60 -4.49 2.60
N MET A 108 -17.32 -3.24 2.24
CA MET A 108 -15.97 -2.80 1.92
C MET A 108 -15.02 -2.96 3.10
N ALA A 109 -13.84 -3.51 2.82
CA ALA A 109 -12.68 -3.49 3.71
C ALA A 109 -11.43 -3.07 2.93
N LEU A 110 -10.41 -2.55 3.62
CA LEU A 110 -9.10 -2.37 3.02
C LEU A 110 -8.24 -3.62 3.20
N ILE A 111 -7.32 -3.80 2.26
CA ILE A 111 -6.12 -4.61 2.41
C ILE A 111 -4.95 -3.66 2.24
N GLY A 112 -4.12 -3.52 3.27
CA GLY A 112 -2.94 -2.66 3.26
C GLY A 112 -1.68 -3.49 3.03
N SER A 113 -0.83 -3.04 2.10
CA SER A 113 0.49 -3.59 1.81
C SER A 113 1.57 -2.52 1.96
N GLY A 114 2.78 -2.93 2.20
CA GLY A 114 3.94 -2.06 2.37
C GLY A 114 4.52 -2.07 3.79
N GLY A 115 5.79 -1.65 3.88
CA GLY A 115 6.55 -1.74 5.13
C GLY A 115 5.98 -0.92 6.28
N ASN A 116 5.34 0.23 5.98
CA ASN A 116 4.78 1.11 7.01
C ASN A 116 3.54 0.51 7.67
N ILE A 117 2.61 -0.04 6.89
CA ILE A 117 1.40 -0.65 7.48
C ILE A 117 1.74 -1.93 8.24
N ASN A 118 2.73 -2.69 7.78
CA ASN A 118 3.23 -3.87 8.50
C ASN A 118 3.80 -3.47 9.88
N LYS A 119 4.53 -2.34 9.96
CA LYS A 119 5.04 -1.84 11.24
C LYS A 119 3.91 -1.37 12.17
N ILE A 120 2.91 -0.64 11.65
CA ILE A 120 1.72 -0.22 12.41
C ILE A 120 0.97 -1.44 12.93
N PHE A 121 0.82 -2.47 12.09
CA PHE A 121 0.18 -3.72 12.49
C PHE A 121 0.95 -4.42 13.61
N LYS A 122 2.29 -4.49 13.50
CA LYS A 122 3.16 -5.06 14.55
C LYS A 122 2.99 -4.31 15.87
N MET A 123 2.93 -2.98 15.86
CA MET A 123 2.73 -2.16 17.07
C MET A 123 1.34 -2.33 17.69
N SER A 124 0.35 -2.79 16.94
CA SER A 124 -1.00 -3.01 17.47
C SER A 124 -1.15 -4.25 18.33
N ASN A 125 -0.15 -5.14 18.35
CA ASN A 125 -0.20 -6.45 18.99
C ASN A 125 -1.43 -7.30 18.58
N GLN A 126 -2.02 -7.01 17.41
CA GLN A 126 -3.18 -7.72 16.91
C GLN A 126 -2.75 -9.07 16.31
N ARG A 127 -3.62 -10.07 16.40
CA ARG A 127 -3.40 -11.38 15.76
C ARG A 127 -3.38 -11.24 14.24
N PRO A 128 -2.56 -12.04 13.50
CA PRO A 128 -2.35 -11.88 12.06
C PRO A 128 -3.62 -11.79 11.20
N GLU A 129 -4.66 -12.58 11.54
CA GLU A 129 -5.91 -12.62 10.75
C GLU A 129 -6.91 -11.53 11.13
N LYS A 130 -6.65 -10.77 12.19
CA LYS A 130 -7.55 -9.74 12.68
C LYS A 130 -7.23 -8.40 12.06
N PRO A 131 -8.23 -7.70 11.50
CA PRO A 131 -8.00 -6.37 10.91
C PRO A 131 -7.82 -5.30 11.98
N LEU A 132 -7.11 -4.23 11.62
CA LEU A 132 -7.14 -2.99 12.38
C LEU A 132 -8.43 -2.23 12.08
N SER A 133 -8.99 -1.56 13.10
CA SER A 133 -10.14 -0.70 12.92
C SER A 133 -9.74 0.70 12.45
N TYR A 134 -10.66 1.42 11.79
CA TYR A 134 -10.46 2.84 11.47
C TYR A 134 -10.18 3.68 12.74
N ILE A 135 -10.86 3.35 13.84
CA ILE A 135 -10.67 4.05 15.12
C ILE A 135 -9.23 3.89 15.60
N TYR A 136 -8.72 2.64 15.61
CA TYR A 136 -7.33 2.38 15.97
C TYR A 136 -6.35 3.13 15.06
N MET A 137 -6.52 3.02 13.76
CA MET A 137 -5.66 3.69 12.78
C MET A 137 -5.63 5.20 12.97
N ASN A 138 -6.79 5.81 13.25
CA ASN A 138 -6.88 7.26 13.50
C ASN A 138 -6.23 7.66 14.83
N ALA A 139 -6.47 6.90 15.90
CA ALA A 139 -5.84 7.15 17.20
C ALA A 139 -4.31 7.03 17.09
N HIS A 140 -3.83 5.99 16.42
CA HIS A 140 -2.41 5.78 16.18
C HIS A 140 -1.78 6.89 15.34
N TYR A 141 -2.48 7.38 14.32
CA TYR A 141 -2.05 8.54 13.52
C TYR A 141 -1.90 9.81 14.37
N GLN A 142 -2.87 10.09 15.24
CA GLN A 142 -2.79 11.25 16.13
C GLN A 142 -1.66 11.09 17.15
N PHE A 143 -1.43 9.90 17.67
CA PHE A 143 -0.31 9.58 18.54
C PHE A 143 1.02 9.84 17.87
N LEU A 144 1.26 9.26 16.67
CA LEU A 144 2.49 9.47 15.90
C LEU A 144 2.76 10.95 15.59
N LYS A 145 1.71 11.73 15.34
CA LYS A 145 1.84 13.17 15.05
C LYS A 145 2.29 14.00 16.25
N LYS A 146 2.03 13.54 17.46
CA LYS A 146 2.47 14.23 18.68
C LYS A 146 3.92 13.94 19.04
N MET A 147 4.47 12.84 18.53
CA MET A 147 5.87 12.45 18.76
C MET A 147 6.80 13.20 17.82
N THR A 148 7.97 13.56 18.33
CA THR A 148 9.09 14.04 17.52
C THR A 148 9.66 12.90 16.66
N TYR A 149 10.54 13.24 15.74
CA TYR A 149 11.25 12.24 14.92
C TYR A 149 12.11 11.32 15.80
N GLU A 150 12.83 11.90 16.75
CA GLU A 150 13.69 11.20 17.70
C GLU A 150 12.92 10.26 18.62
N GLU A 151 11.79 10.70 19.15
CA GLU A 151 10.90 9.86 19.97
C GLU A 151 10.35 8.67 19.18
N ARG A 152 10.02 8.85 17.91
CA ARG A 152 9.59 7.72 17.08
C ARG A 152 10.70 6.68 16.87
N ILE A 153 11.96 7.09 16.84
CA ILE A 153 13.10 6.16 16.76
C ILE A 153 13.33 5.49 18.12
N SER A 154 13.49 6.28 19.18
CA SER A 154 13.90 5.78 20.49
C SER A 154 12.81 4.95 21.20
N GLU A 155 11.56 5.41 21.17
CA GLU A 155 10.46 4.78 21.92
C GLU A 155 9.73 3.70 21.12
N LEU A 156 9.58 3.90 19.78
CA LEU A 156 8.86 2.93 18.94
C LEU A 156 9.79 1.97 18.19
N GLY A 157 11.11 2.14 18.34
CA GLY A 157 12.11 1.33 17.64
C GLY A 157 11.91 1.40 16.12
N LEU A 158 11.66 2.60 15.59
CA LEU A 158 11.60 2.82 14.15
C LEU A 158 13.01 3.07 13.60
N ASN A 159 13.31 2.49 12.44
CA ASN A 159 14.52 2.87 11.73
C ASN A 159 14.39 4.32 11.25
N GLN A 160 15.51 5.00 11.03
CA GLN A 160 15.57 6.40 10.60
C GLN A 160 14.76 6.65 9.31
N ASP A 161 14.91 5.77 8.32
CA ASP A 161 14.21 5.79 7.03
C ASP A 161 12.69 5.56 7.14
N ARG A 162 12.20 5.13 8.33
CA ARG A 162 10.78 4.88 8.59
C ARG A 162 10.14 5.90 9.51
N ALA A 163 10.91 6.47 10.41
CA ALA A 163 10.40 7.39 11.42
C ALA A 163 9.76 8.67 10.83
N ASP A 164 10.18 9.10 9.65
CA ASP A 164 9.61 10.24 8.93
C ASP A 164 8.45 9.84 8.00
N VAL A 165 8.55 8.67 7.34
CA VAL A 165 7.57 8.23 6.33
C VAL A 165 6.32 7.56 6.89
N ILE A 166 6.32 7.12 8.14
CA ILE A 166 5.19 6.39 8.75
C ILE A 166 3.93 7.26 8.87
N ILE A 167 4.08 8.56 9.14
CA ILE A 167 2.97 9.51 9.25
C ILE A 167 2.30 9.73 7.89
N PRO A 168 3.01 10.11 6.80
CA PRO A 168 2.39 10.23 5.48
C PRO A 168 1.80 8.91 4.99
N ALA A 169 2.42 7.75 5.25
CA ALA A 169 1.83 6.45 4.94
C ALA A 169 0.47 6.25 5.64
N THR A 170 0.43 6.49 6.94
CA THR A 170 -0.81 6.35 7.73
C THR A 170 -1.91 7.28 7.22
N LYS A 171 -1.57 8.52 6.82
CA LYS A 171 -2.51 9.48 6.21
C LYS A 171 -3.12 8.91 4.92
N ILE A 172 -2.34 8.24 4.06
CA ILE A 172 -2.85 7.64 2.82
C ILE A 172 -3.85 6.53 3.15
N TYR A 173 -3.50 5.57 4.03
CA TYR A 173 -4.44 4.49 4.41
C TYR A 173 -5.72 5.01 5.04
N LEU A 174 -5.64 5.97 5.97
CA LEU A 174 -6.83 6.59 6.60
C LEU A 174 -7.73 7.28 5.58
N SER A 175 -7.13 7.99 4.62
CA SER A 175 -7.86 8.64 3.53
C SER A 175 -8.58 7.61 2.66
N ALA A 176 -7.90 6.54 2.29
CA ALA A 176 -8.48 5.44 1.53
C ALA A 176 -9.64 4.76 2.29
N MET A 177 -9.47 4.49 3.60
CA MET A 177 -10.53 3.96 4.46
C MET A 177 -11.74 4.88 4.50
N LYS A 178 -11.53 6.19 4.68
CA LYS A 178 -12.59 7.21 4.73
C LYS A 178 -13.37 7.28 3.43
N TRP A 179 -12.69 7.32 2.28
CA TRP A 179 -13.33 7.50 0.98
C TRP A 179 -14.04 6.24 0.47
N SER A 180 -13.50 5.06 0.79
CA SER A 180 -14.15 3.78 0.51
C SER A 180 -15.20 3.39 1.54
N LYS A 181 -15.39 4.20 2.60
CA LYS A 181 -16.27 3.90 3.76
C LYS A 181 -15.91 2.60 4.48
N SER A 182 -14.65 2.19 4.41
CA SER A 182 -14.17 0.98 5.07
C SER A 182 -13.89 1.22 6.54
N LYS A 183 -14.40 0.34 7.40
CA LYS A 183 -14.17 0.40 8.85
C LYS A 183 -12.98 -0.46 9.31
N LYS A 184 -12.45 -1.31 8.45
CA LYS A 184 -11.43 -2.31 8.75
C LYS A 184 -10.35 -2.33 7.68
N ILE A 185 -9.09 -2.53 8.10
CA ILE A 185 -7.96 -2.77 7.21
C ILE A 185 -7.28 -4.07 7.62
N TYR A 186 -7.18 -5.02 6.70
CA TYR A 186 -6.40 -6.24 6.84
C TYR A 186 -4.96 -5.95 6.40
N VAL A 187 -4.01 -6.55 7.10
CA VAL A 187 -2.58 -6.40 6.81
C VAL A 187 -1.97 -7.79 6.68
N PRO A 188 -2.15 -8.45 5.53
CA PRO A 188 -1.50 -9.72 5.27
C PRO A 188 0.00 -9.48 5.07
N LYS A 189 0.82 -10.41 5.55
CA LYS A 189 2.25 -10.41 5.23
C LYS A 189 2.49 -11.01 3.83
N ILE A 190 1.86 -10.43 2.83
CA ILE A 190 1.92 -10.87 1.43
C ILE A 190 2.25 -9.62 0.61
N GLY A 191 3.24 -9.70 -0.23
CA GLY A 191 3.69 -8.62 -1.11
C GLY A 191 3.86 -9.08 -2.55
N LEU A 192 4.39 -8.19 -3.37
CA LEU A 192 4.65 -8.43 -4.79
C LEU A 192 5.60 -9.63 -4.99
N SER A 193 6.62 -9.79 -4.15
CA SER A 193 7.58 -10.89 -4.19
C SER A 193 6.90 -12.26 -4.06
N ASP A 194 5.93 -12.39 -3.15
CA ASP A 194 5.18 -13.63 -2.97
C ASP A 194 4.36 -13.97 -4.22
N GLY A 195 3.80 -12.94 -4.86
CA GLY A 195 3.07 -13.08 -6.12
C GLY A 195 3.96 -13.48 -7.28
N ILE A 196 5.15 -12.90 -7.39
CA ILE A 196 6.14 -13.25 -8.42
C ILE A 196 6.55 -14.72 -8.28
N VAL A 197 6.99 -15.14 -7.09
CA VAL A 197 7.40 -16.53 -6.83
C VAL A 197 6.28 -17.51 -7.17
N LYS A 198 5.05 -17.20 -6.76
CA LYS A 198 3.90 -18.05 -7.06
C LYS A 198 3.55 -18.08 -8.54
N SER A 199 3.62 -16.94 -9.22
CA SER A 199 3.37 -16.85 -10.67
C SER A 199 4.41 -17.61 -11.48
N LEU A 200 5.68 -17.53 -11.10
CA LEU A 200 6.77 -18.33 -11.69
C LEU A 200 6.56 -19.82 -11.47
N TYR A 201 6.21 -20.21 -10.25
CA TYR A 201 5.96 -21.62 -9.90
C TYR A 201 4.81 -22.23 -10.73
N HIS A 202 3.79 -21.44 -11.03
CA HIS A 202 2.63 -21.89 -11.83
C HIS A 202 2.77 -21.61 -13.34
N GLY A 203 3.90 -21.07 -13.80
CA GLY A 203 4.11 -20.74 -15.22
C GLY A 203 3.16 -19.66 -15.76
N ILE A 204 2.76 -18.71 -14.91
CA ILE A 204 1.85 -17.60 -15.28
C ILE A 204 2.63 -16.41 -15.85
N ILE A 205 3.88 -16.24 -15.44
CA ILE A 205 4.85 -15.23 -15.93
C ILE A 205 6.19 -15.88 -16.18
#